data_4e4adca6e874fe14347c9dd7b83dd8ce
#
_entry.id   4e4adca6e874fe14347c9dd7b83dd8ce
#
_cell.length_a   1.000
_cell.length_b   1.000
_cell.length_c   1.000
_cell.angle_alpha   90.00
_cell.angle_beta   90.00
_cell.angle_gamma   90.00
#
_symmetry.space_group_name_H-M   'P 1'
#
loop_
_entity.id
_entity.type
_entity.pdbx_description
1 polymer ?
#
loop_
_entity_poly.entity_id
_entity_poly.type
_entity_poly.pdbx_seq_one_letter_code
_entity_poly.pdbx_strand_id
1 'polypeptide(L)'
;MLTFKDEAHLTVWINFWERYGEAFFLDLSKHGCLRITFNRVWNKEGQFKASSYIEYESPEAFKACQKLIANWSEKPEWQEFNKAEGIMEATRNIILQDHSAE
;
A
#
# COMPACT_ATOMS: atom_id res chain seq x y z
N MET A 1 2.95 -6.60 3.73
CA MET A 1 3.35 -6.07 5.06
C MET A 1 4.75 -5.48 4.98
N LEU A 2 4.98 -4.40 5.66
CA LEU A 2 6.29 -3.75 5.74
C LEU A 2 6.77 -3.75 7.18
N THR A 3 8.06 -3.99 7.35
CA THR A 3 8.74 -3.91 8.64
C THR A 3 9.76 -2.80 8.58
N PHE A 4 9.74 -1.89 9.56
CA PHE A 4 10.65 -0.75 9.66
C PHE A 4 11.57 -0.94 10.86
N LYS A 5 12.74 -0.33 10.81
CA LYS A 5 13.74 -0.50 11.88
C LYS A 5 13.40 0.30 13.15
N ASP A 6 12.62 1.38 13.00
CA ASP A 6 12.23 2.23 14.14
C ASP A 6 10.97 3.05 13.81
N GLU A 7 10.48 3.80 14.82
CA GLU A 7 9.31 4.66 14.71
C GLU A 7 9.50 5.76 13.66
N ALA A 8 10.69 6.32 13.56
CA ALA A 8 10.95 7.41 12.63
C ALA A 8 10.79 6.95 11.17
N HIS A 9 11.25 5.75 10.85
CA HIS A 9 11.11 5.18 9.50
C HIS A 9 9.65 4.83 9.19
N LEU A 10 8.91 4.29 10.16
CA LEU A 10 7.47 4.06 10.00
C LEU A 10 6.74 5.38 9.75
N THR A 11 7.08 6.44 10.48
CA THR A 11 6.48 7.76 10.31
C THR A 11 6.71 8.33 8.92
N VAL A 12 7.88 8.12 8.33
CA VAL A 12 8.16 8.53 6.94
C VAL A 12 7.16 7.87 5.98
N TRP A 13 6.90 6.57 6.15
CA TRP A 13 5.94 5.83 5.33
C TRP A 13 4.52 6.36 5.51
N ILE A 14 4.10 6.60 6.74
CA ILE A 14 2.77 7.14 7.05
C ILE A 14 2.59 8.52 6.39
N ASN A 15 3.55 9.42 6.57
CA ASN A 15 3.50 10.76 6.00
C ASN A 15 3.45 10.76 4.48
N PHE A 16 4.17 9.84 3.84
CA PHE A 16 4.11 9.69 2.39
C PHE A 16 2.69 9.38 1.91
N TRP A 17 2.02 8.41 2.53
CA TRP A 17 0.67 8.03 2.12
C TRP A 17 -0.40 9.03 2.53
N GLU A 18 -0.22 9.74 3.63
CA GLU A 18 -1.11 10.87 3.97
C GLU A 18 -1.07 11.93 2.87
N ARG A 19 0.09 12.16 2.28
CA ARG A 19 0.28 13.18 1.24
C ARG A 19 -0.15 12.69 -0.14
N TYR A 20 0.17 11.48 -0.52
CA TYR A 20 0.02 10.98 -1.89
C TYR A 20 -1.00 9.87 -2.05
N GLY A 21 -1.55 9.33 -0.97
CA GLY A 21 -2.42 8.16 -1.02
C GLY A 21 -3.67 8.36 -1.87
N GLU A 22 -4.31 9.51 -1.76
CA GLU A 22 -5.51 9.81 -2.55
C GLU A 22 -5.20 9.87 -4.05
N ALA A 23 -4.15 10.58 -4.44
CA ALA A 23 -3.76 10.69 -5.84
C ALA A 23 -3.37 9.31 -6.41
N PHE A 24 -2.65 8.52 -5.64
CA PHE A 24 -2.28 7.17 -6.01
C PHE A 24 -3.53 6.30 -6.25
N PHE A 25 -4.47 6.30 -5.31
CA PHE A 25 -5.72 5.56 -5.45
C PHE A 25 -6.52 6.02 -6.66
N LEU A 26 -6.64 7.34 -6.89
CA LEU A 26 -7.40 7.87 -8.02
C LEU A 26 -6.82 7.38 -9.36
N ASP A 27 -5.50 7.32 -9.48
CA ASP A 27 -4.87 6.77 -10.68
C ASP A 27 -5.20 5.28 -10.86
N LEU A 28 -5.05 4.48 -9.81
CA LEU A 28 -5.30 3.05 -9.88
C LEU A 28 -6.79 2.73 -10.09
N SER A 29 -7.68 3.54 -9.53
CA SER A 29 -9.13 3.32 -9.64
C SER A 29 -9.63 3.40 -11.08
N LYS A 30 -8.96 4.16 -11.92
CA LYS A 30 -9.30 4.26 -13.36
C LYS A 30 -8.98 2.96 -14.11
N HIS A 31 -8.25 2.05 -13.51
CA HIS A 31 -7.80 0.79 -14.11
C HIS A 31 -8.25 -0.44 -13.31
N GLY A 32 -9.31 -0.29 -12.53
CA GLY A 32 -9.94 -1.42 -11.85
C GLY A 32 -9.52 -1.68 -10.41
N CYS A 33 -8.80 -0.77 -9.79
CA CYS A 33 -8.59 -0.82 -8.36
C CYS A 33 -9.86 -0.38 -7.64
N LEU A 34 -10.39 -1.24 -6.78
CA LEU A 34 -11.66 -0.99 -6.07
C LEU A 34 -11.44 -0.31 -4.72
N ARG A 35 -10.32 -0.61 -4.06
CA ARG A 35 -10.07 -0.13 -2.70
C ARG A 35 -8.58 -0.24 -2.37
N ILE A 36 -8.09 0.73 -1.61
CA ILE A 36 -6.78 0.66 -0.97
C ILE A 36 -6.94 1.06 0.49
N THR A 37 -6.33 0.30 1.38
CA THR A 37 -6.17 0.73 2.77
C THR A 37 -4.69 0.76 3.12
N PHE A 38 -4.30 1.75 3.93
CA PHE A 38 -2.97 1.86 4.50
C PHE A 38 -3.11 1.69 5.99
N ASN A 39 -2.42 0.72 6.57
CA ASN A 39 -2.68 0.28 7.93
C ASN A 39 -1.40 0.27 8.75
N ARG A 40 -1.51 0.68 10.01
CA ARG A 40 -0.45 0.53 10.99
C ARG A 40 -0.79 -0.64 11.90
N VAL A 41 0.17 -1.52 12.15
CA VAL A 41 0.02 -2.57 13.15
C VAL A 41 0.15 -1.91 14.53
N TRP A 42 -0.88 -1.99 15.38
CA TRP A 42 -0.94 -1.24 16.64
C TRP A 42 -0.74 -2.11 17.89
N ASN A 43 -0.94 -3.42 17.77
CA ASN A 43 -0.93 -4.33 18.93
C ASN A 43 0.39 -5.09 19.11
N LYS A 44 1.49 -4.63 18.51
CA LYS A 44 2.79 -5.27 18.60
C LYS A 44 3.82 -4.28 19.16
N GLU A 45 3.94 -4.27 20.49
CA GLU A 45 4.91 -3.44 21.17
C GLU A 45 6.34 -3.73 20.68
N GLY A 46 7.11 -2.67 20.46
CA GLY A 46 8.48 -2.81 19.99
C GLY A 46 8.63 -3.23 18.55
N GLN A 47 7.53 -3.35 17.81
CA GLN A 47 7.55 -3.68 16.39
C GLN A 47 6.96 -2.54 15.58
N PHE A 48 7.66 -2.17 14.50
CA PHE A 48 7.27 -1.05 13.64
C PHE A 48 6.84 -1.61 12.30
N LYS A 49 5.55 -1.92 12.17
CA LYS A 49 5.00 -2.60 11.02
C LYS A 49 3.79 -1.87 10.45
N ALA A 50 3.64 -1.97 9.14
CA ALA A 50 2.49 -1.44 8.41
C ALA A 50 2.07 -2.41 7.33
N SER A 51 0.90 -2.20 6.77
CA SER A 51 0.43 -2.96 5.63
C SER A 51 -0.35 -2.08 4.68
N SER A 52 -0.37 -2.45 3.41
CA SER A 52 -1.28 -1.92 2.42
C SER A 52 -2.12 -3.06 1.90
N TYR A 53 -3.42 -2.84 1.83
CA TYR A 53 -4.35 -3.79 1.22
C TYR A 53 -4.91 -3.15 -0.05
N ILE A 54 -4.74 -3.83 -1.17
CA ILE A 54 -5.22 -3.33 -2.47
C ILE A 54 -6.15 -4.39 -3.07
N GLU A 55 -7.37 -3.96 -3.40
CA GLU A 55 -8.40 -4.82 -3.98
C GLU A 55 -8.62 -4.45 -5.44
N TYR A 56 -8.61 -5.45 -6.31
CA TYR A 56 -8.77 -5.28 -7.75
C TYR A 56 -10.03 -6.00 -8.23
N GLU A 57 -10.67 -5.48 -9.27
CA GLU A 57 -11.88 -6.09 -9.83
C GLU A 57 -11.60 -7.37 -10.63
N SER A 58 -10.36 -7.54 -11.13
CA SER A 58 -9.99 -8.67 -12.00
C SER A 58 -8.48 -8.86 -12.05
N PRO A 59 -7.98 -10.03 -12.52
CA PRO A 59 -6.56 -10.23 -12.79
C PRO A 59 -5.99 -9.23 -13.81
N GLU A 60 -6.78 -8.83 -14.79
CA GLU A 60 -6.37 -7.83 -15.78
C GLU A 60 -6.18 -6.46 -15.14
N ALA A 61 -7.07 -6.08 -14.22
CA ALA A 61 -6.95 -4.85 -13.44
C ALA A 61 -5.68 -4.85 -12.61
N PHE A 62 -5.37 -5.98 -11.97
CA PHE A 62 -4.11 -6.14 -11.22
C PHE A 62 -2.91 -5.86 -12.13
N LYS A 63 -2.85 -6.45 -13.32
CA LYS A 63 -1.73 -6.26 -14.26
C LYS A 63 -1.62 -4.81 -14.71
N ALA A 64 -2.74 -4.17 -15.03
CA ALA A 64 -2.75 -2.76 -15.44
C ALA A 64 -2.24 -1.86 -14.30
N CYS A 65 -2.69 -2.11 -13.08
CA CYS A 65 -2.26 -1.33 -11.91
C CYS A 65 -0.78 -1.53 -11.57
N GLN A 66 -0.20 -2.71 -11.83
CA GLN A 66 1.22 -2.92 -11.61
C GLN A 66 2.08 -1.99 -12.46
N LYS A 67 1.68 -1.73 -13.70
CA LYS A 67 2.38 -0.77 -14.56
C LYS A 67 2.29 0.66 -14.01
N LEU A 68 1.13 1.03 -13.48
CA LEU A 68 0.95 2.36 -12.88
C LEU A 68 1.79 2.51 -11.60
N ILE A 69 1.85 1.48 -10.77
CA ILE A 69 2.68 1.48 -9.56
C ILE A 69 4.16 1.63 -9.95
N ALA A 70 4.60 0.93 -10.99
CA ALA A 70 5.97 1.08 -11.50
C ALA A 70 6.24 2.51 -11.95
N ASN A 71 5.30 3.15 -12.65
CA ASN A 71 5.41 4.55 -13.06
C ASN A 71 5.49 5.50 -11.86
N TRP A 72 4.68 5.24 -10.81
CA TRP A 72 4.74 6.02 -9.58
C TRP A 72 6.11 5.91 -8.91
N SER A 73 6.70 4.72 -8.90
CA SER A 73 8.01 4.49 -8.29
C SER A 73 9.15 5.24 -8.99
N GLU A 74 8.94 5.68 -10.22
CA GLU A 74 9.90 6.48 -10.99
C GLU A 74 9.77 7.99 -10.75
N LYS A 75 8.70 8.44 -10.10
CA LYS A 75 8.49 9.85 -9.81
C LYS A 75 9.47 10.36 -8.74
N PRO A 76 9.91 11.62 -8.81
CA PRO A 76 10.78 12.20 -7.78
C PRO A 76 10.20 12.10 -6.37
N GLU A 77 8.87 12.21 -6.22
CA GLU A 77 8.18 12.12 -4.93
C GLU A 77 8.40 10.78 -4.26
N TRP A 78 8.62 9.71 -5.03
CA TRP A 78 8.83 8.35 -4.49
C TRP A 78 10.12 8.22 -3.68
N GLN A 79 11.05 9.18 -3.82
CA GLN A 79 12.25 9.21 -2.99
C GLN A 79 11.90 9.32 -1.50
N GLU A 80 10.81 10.01 -1.16
CA GLU A 80 10.32 10.08 0.22
C GLU A 80 9.86 8.71 0.72
N PHE A 81 9.20 7.92 -0.13
CA PHE A 81 8.83 6.54 0.20
C PHE A 81 10.08 5.69 0.47
N ASN A 82 11.09 5.81 -0.38
CA ASN A 82 12.32 5.03 -0.26
C ASN A 82 13.07 5.32 1.05
N LYS A 83 12.96 6.53 1.59
CA LYS A 83 13.58 6.90 2.86
C LYS A 83 13.03 6.15 4.05
N ALA A 84 11.85 5.54 3.94
CA ALA A 84 11.28 4.71 5.00
C ALA A 84 12.07 3.40 5.19
N GLU A 85 12.77 2.93 4.17
CA GLU A 85 13.61 1.73 4.19
C GLU A 85 12.87 0.49 4.73
N GLY A 86 11.59 0.36 4.40
CA GLY A 86 10.78 -0.77 4.83
C GLY A 86 11.16 -2.06 4.10
N ILE A 87 11.15 -3.17 4.84
CA ILE A 87 11.31 -4.50 4.26
C ILE A 87 9.90 -5.04 3.97
N MET A 88 9.63 -5.32 2.70
CA MET A 88 8.30 -5.69 2.24
C MET A 88 8.14 -7.19 2.02
N GLU A 89 7.02 -7.73 2.52
CA GLU A 89 6.49 -9.02 2.11
C GLU A 89 5.15 -8.80 1.44
N ALA A 90 4.99 -9.32 0.22
CA ALA A 90 3.76 -9.18 -0.53
C ALA A 90 3.12 -10.54 -0.77
N THR A 91 1.79 -10.60 -0.67
CA THR A 91 1.00 -11.78 -1.02
C THR A 91 -0.11 -11.38 -1.97
N ARG A 92 -0.56 -12.35 -2.77
CA ARG A 92 -1.73 -12.19 -3.64
C ARG A 92 -2.79 -13.16 -3.15
N ASN A 93 -3.99 -12.66 -2.94
CA ASN A 93 -5.05 -13.44 -2.33
C ASN A 93 -6.29 -13.43 -3.22
N ILE A 94 -7.01 -14.55 -3.22
CA ILE A 94 -8.32 -14.69 -3.86
C ILE A 94 -9.33 -14.80 -2.73
N ILE A 95 -10.41 -14.01 -2.81
CA ILE A 95 -11.49 -14.09 -1.83
C ILE A 95 -12.28 -15.36 -2.11
N LEU A 96 -12.31 -16.26 -1.14
CA LEU A 96 -13.08 -17.50 -1.23
C LEU A 96 -14.49 -17.34 -0.68
N GLN A 97 -14.65 -16.53 0.35
CA GLN A 97 -15.95 -16.20 0.93
C GLN A 97 -15.90 -14.74 1.41
N ASP A 98 -17.03 -14.07 1.28
CA ASP A 98 -17.16 -12.68 1.71
C ASP A 98 -18.43 -12.57 2.55
N HIS A 99 -18.26 -12.35 3.86
CA HIS A 99 -19.35 -12.19 4.81
C HIS A 99 -19.25 -10.77 5.39
N SER A 100 -20.32 -9.98 5.22
CA SER A 100 -20.36 -8.59 5.69
C SER A 100 -21.52 -8.41 6.65
N ALA A 101 -21.27 -7.71 7.76
CA ALA A 101 -22.32 -7.22 8.63
C ALA A 101 -22.85 -5.90 8.09
N GLU A 102 -24.17 -5.73 8.08
CA GLU A 102 -24.85 -4.49 7.64
C GLU A 102 -25.52 -3.78 8.80
#